data_b564a2596ae9a80d4bb5fa149afc51cf
#
_entry.id   b564a2596ae9a80d4bb5fa149afc51cf
#
_cell.length_a   1.000
_cell.length_b   1.000
_cell.length_c   1.000
_cell.angle_alpha   90.00
_cell.angle_beta   90.00
_cell.angle_gamma   90.00
#
_symmetry.space_group_name_H-M   'P 1'
#
loop_
_entity.id
_entity.type
_entity.pdbx_description
1 polymer ?
#
loop_
_entity_poly.entity_id
_entity_poly.type
_entity_poly.pdbx_seq_one_letter_code
_entity_poly.pdbx_strand_id
1 'polypeptide(L)'
;LHTSLEIIYKLFPAKPTLQIGFPYVDVLKLPMNIFHGAKLITEENCEDIELEIKRINPSALIIELPSNPMLKCVNIKKISKIAKKLNIPLIVDDTIGSNLNINSIEHADIVFTSLTKIFSGSGDILAGSLILNPKSKWIDQFRNALNEINLPTLSDGDTVYLEKVSRDVNQRVFEQNKACLELKKRLETHSEIKNIFHPENCPNFNSLLTSDGGYGCLLSFELNGGLNKAKKFYDSLKVSKGPSLGTKF
;
A
#
# COMPACT_ATOMS: atom_id res chain seq x y z
N LEU A 1 10.32 1.62 0.31
CA LEU A 1 10.45 0.43 1.16
C LEU A 1 11.89 0.23 1.66
N HIS A 2 12.90 0.01 0.76
CA HIS A 2 14.28 -0.28 1.19
C HIS A 2 14.79 0.77 2.19
N THR A 3 14.72 2.04 1.83
CA THR A 3 15.15 3.16 2.68
C THR A 3 14.42 3.20 4.02
N SER A 4 13.10 2.93 4.04
CA SER A 4 12.36 2.86 5.31
C SER A 4 12.84 1.72 6.22
N LEU A 5 13.22 0.59 5.63
CA LEU A 5 13.81 -0.53 6.37
C LEU A 5 15.22 -0.21 6.88
N GLU A 6 16.05 0.48 6.10
CA GLU A 6 17.38 0.93 6.54
C GLU A 6 17.27 1.89 7.74
N ILE A 7 16.33 2.85 7.70
CA ILE A 7 16.05 3.73 8.84
C ILE A 7 15.70 2.91 10.08
N ILE A 8 14.76 1.97 9.94
CA ILE A 8 14.32 1.12 11.06
C ILE A 8 15.45 0.24 11.58
N TYR A 9 16.22 -0.35 10.69
CA TYR A 9 17.36 -1.19 11.05
C TYR A 9 18.44 -0.45 11.84
N LYS A 10 18.75 0.79 11.45
CA LYS A 10 19.70 1.65 12.21
C LYS A 10 19.22 1.92 13.63
N LEU A 11 17.92 2.11 13.82
CA LEU A 11 17.34 2.46 15.12
C LEU A 11 17.06 1.21 16.00
N PHE A 12 16.70 0.11 15.38
CA PHE A 12 16.25 -1.10 16.06
C PHE A 12 16.94 -2.36 15.50
N PRO A 13 18.26 -2.46 15.63
CA PRO A 13 19.00 -3.60 15.10
C PRO A 13 18.54 -4.91 15.75
N ALA A 14 18.70 -6.02 15.04
CA ALA A 14 18.44 -7.38 15.48
C ALA A 14 16.97 -7.75 15.78
N LYS A 15 15.98 -6.93 15.35
CA LYS A 15 14.57 -7.27 15.49
C LYS A 15 13.91 -7.44 14.13
N PRO A 16 13.01 -8.42 13.96
CA PRO A 16 12.23 -8.55 12.72
C PRO A 16 11.21 -7.43 12.60
N THR A 17 10.78 -7.14 11.39
CA THR A 17 9.56 -6.36 11.14
C THR A 17 8.31 -7.24 11.24
N LEU A 18 7.16 -6.63 11.51
CA LEU A 18 5.88 -7.33 11.52
C LEU A 18 4.96 -6.73 10.46
N GLN A 19 4.66 -7.53 9.44
CA GLN A 19 3.70 -7.20 8.41
C GLN A 19 2.30 -7.65 8.84
N ILE A 20 1.31 -6.76 8.65
CA ILE A 20 -0.08 -7.01 9.06
C ILE A 20 -0.98 -6.92 7.83
N GLY A 21 -1.80 -7.95 7.63
CA GLY A 21 -2.71 -8.07 6.51
C GLY A 21 -2.11 -8.88 5.35
N PHE A 22 -2.27 -8.40 4.12
CA PHE A 22 -1.77 -9.07 2.92
C PHE A 22 -0.85 -8.12 2.14
N PRO A 23 0.44 -8.01 2.51
CA PRO A 23 1.35 -7.06 1.90
C PRO A 23 1.84 -7.53 0.53
N TYR A 24 2.30 -6.59 -0.29
CA TYR A 24 3.05 -6.88 -1.51
C TYR A 24 4.27 -7.76 -1.18
N VAL A 25 4.60 -8.66 -2.12
CA VAL A 25 5.60 -9.71 -1.90
C VAL A 25 6.97 -9.18 -1.44
N ASP A 26 7.42 -8.05 -1.96
CA ASP A 26 8.72 -7.47 -1.58
C ASP A 26 8.68 -6.82 -0.20
N VAL A 27 7.51 -6.37 0.26
CA VAL A 27 7.33 -5.86 1.62
C VAL A 27 7.57 -6.97 2.66
N LEU A 28 7.30 -8.22 2.29
CA LEU A 28 7.58 -9.38 3.13
C LEU A 28 8.99 -9.93 2.91
N LYS A 29 9.41 -10.10 1.64
CA LYS A 29 10.67 -10.79 1.30
C LYS A 29 11.90 -9.94 1.55
N LEU A 30 11.86 -8.64 1.33
CA LEU A 30 13.02 -7.77 1.49
C LEU A 30 13.56 -7.77 2.94
N PRO A 31 12.71 -7.59 3.98
CA PRO A 31 13.18 -7.72 5.36
C PRO A 31 13.70 -9.10 5.70
N MET A 32 13.14 -10.16 5.11
CA MET A 32 13.59 -11.54 5.35
C MET A 32 14.98 -11.81 4.78
N ASN A 33 15.29 -11.23 3.62
CA ASN A 33 16.49 -11.58 2.87
C ASN A 33 17.67 -10.65 3.15
N ILE A 34 17.41 -9.38 3.48
CA ILE A 34 18.45 -8.35 3.58
C ILE A 34 18.60 -7.81 5.00
N PHE A 35 17.53 -7.90 5.82
CA PHE A 35 17.50 -7.37 7.18
C PHE A 35 17.32 -8.51 8.21
N HIS A 36 16.81 -8.20 9.40
CA HIS A 36 16.68 -9.16 10.50
C HIS A 36 15.41 -10.03 10.47
N GLY A 37 14.79 -10.14 9.32
CA GLY A 37 13.63 -10.98 9.12
C GLY A 37 12.32 -10.23 9.16
N ALA A 38 11.27 -10.96 8.80
CA ALA A 38 9.90 -10.52 8.81
C ALA A 38 9.00 -11.56 9.46
N LYS A 39 7.93 -11.10 10.09
CA LYS A 39 6.80 -11.93 10.53
C LYS A 39 5.55 -11.40 9.84
N LEU A 40 4.61 -12.29 9.56
CA LEU A 40 3.35 -11.97 8.91
C LEU A 40 2.18 -12.37 9.81
N ILE A 41 1.23 -11.47 9.97
CA ILE A 41 -0.08 -11.71 10.57
C ILE A 41 -1.14 -11.40 9.51
N THR A 42 -1.99 -12.39 9.19
CA THR A 42 -3.07 -12.24 8.21
C THR A 42 -4.41 -11.88 8.86
N GLU A 43 -4.48 -11.95 10.17
CA GLU A 43 -5.68 -11.68 10.95
C GLU A 43 -5.94 -10.19 11.11
N GLU A 44 -7.21 -9.80 10.97
CA GLU A 44 -7.62 -8.40 11.01
C GLU A 44 -8.14 -7.96 12.39
N ASN A 45 -8.13 -8.87 13.40
CA ASN A 45 -8.54 -8.57 14.77
C ASN A 45 -7.44 -7.80 15.52
N CYS A 46 -7.77 -6.58 15.96
CA CYS A 46 -6.80 -5.74 16.65
C CYS A 46 -6.36 -6.26 18.04
N GLU A 47 -7.17 -7.07 18.71
CA GLU A 47 -6.80 -7.68 19.99
C GLU A 47 -5.76 -8.76 19.77
N ASP A 48 -5.98 -9.65 18.82
CA ASP A 48 -5.03 -10.72 18.45
C ASP A 48 -3.74 -10.11 17.91
N ILE A 49 -3.83 -9.03 17.12
CA ILE A 49 -2.69 -8.27 16.62
C ILE A 49 -1.88 -7.68 17.79
N GLU A 50 -2.51 -7.13 18.84
CA GLU A 50 -1.77 -6.59 19.99
C GLU A 50 -0.99 -7.69 20.74
N LEU A 51 -1.57 -8.86 20.92
CA LEU A 51 -0.90 -9.99 21.54
C LEU A 51 0.31 -10.46 20.72
N GLU A 52 0.15 -10.58 19.41
CA GLU A 52 1.25 -10.97 18.51
C GLU A 52 2.36 -9.92 18.46
N ILE A 53 2.03 -8.63 18.44
CA ILE A 53 3.02 -7.54 18.50
C ILE A 53 3.84 -7.65 19.80
N LYS A 54 3.20 -7.89 20.94
CA LYS A 54 3.90 -8.07 22.22
C LYS A 54 4.80 -9.30 22.21
N ARG A 55 4.32 -10.42 21.64
CA ARG A 55 5.08 -11.67 21.57
C ARG A 55 6.29 -11.56 20.64
N ILE A 56 6.14 -10.91 19.50
CA ILE A 56 7.20 -10.77 18.49
C ILE A 56 8.18 -9.66 18.85
N ASN A 57 7.72 -8.60 19.51
CA ASN A 57 8.51 -7.40 19.82
C ASN A 57 9.24 -6.83 18.58
N PRO A 58 8.54 -6.51 17.50
CA PRO A 58 9.16 -6.16 16.22
C PRO A 58 9.83 -4.78 16.24
N SER A 59 10.71 -4.56 15.27
CA SER A 59 11.34 -3.25 15.03
C SER A 59 10.39 -2.22 14.46
N ALA A 60 9.42 -2.64 13.63
CA ALA A 60 8.36 -1.82 13.07
C ALA A 60 7.15 -2.67 12.68
N LEU A 61 5.98 -2.04 12.63
CA LEU A 61 4.79 -2.58 11.99
C LEU A 61 4.72 -2.06 10.56
N ILE A 62 4.36 -2.91 9.60
CA ILE A 62 4.20 -2.52 8.20
C ILE A 62 2.83 -2.99 7.71
N ILE A 63 2.06 -2.07 7.11
CA ILE A 63 0.74 -2.34 6.55
C ILE A 63 0.62 -1.76 5.15
N GLU A 64 -0.19 -2.38 4.29
CA GLU A 64 -0.55 -1.90 2.96
C GLU A 64 -2.01 -1.44 2.94
N LEU A 65 -2.29 -0.29 2.35
CA LEU A 65 -3.62 0.32 2.34
C LEU A 65 -4.05 0.77 0.94
N PRO A 66 -5.05 0.11 0.35
CA PRO A 66 -5.58 -1.20 0.69
C PRO A 66 -4.66 -2.32 0.23
N SER A 67 -4.87 -3.52 0.73
CA SER A 67 -4.14 -4.71 0.27
C SER A 67 -4.53 -5.10 -1.15
N ASN A 68 -3.64 -5.81 -1.85
CA ASN A 68 -3.88 -6.36 -3.18
C ASN A 68 -3.80 -7.90 -3.13
N PRO A 69 -4.75 -8.67 -3.70
CA PRO A 69 -5.83 -8.25 -4.62
C PRO A 69 -7.19 -7.99 -3.96
N MET A 70 -7.35 -8.27 -2.68
CA MET A 70 -8.67 -8.25 -2.02
C MET A 70 -9.13 -6.85 -1.58
N LEU A 71 -8.28 -5.83 -1.70
CA LEU A 71 -8.57 -4.42 -1.42
C LEU A 71 -9.16 -4.18 -0.01
N LYS A 72 -8.72 -4.99 0.94
CA LYS A 72 -9.07 -4.88 2.35
C LYS A 72 -8.11 -3.96 3.09
N CYS A 73 -8.61 -3.27 4.11
CA CYS A 73 -7.80 -2.46 5.00
C CYS A 73 -7.94 -2.94 6.45
N VAL A 74 -6.82 -3.11 7.09
CA VAL A 74 -6.78 -3.23 8.55
C VAL A 74 -7.20 -1.90 9.18
N ASN A 75 -7.66 -1.93 10.44
CA ASN A 75 -8.01 -0.70 11.15
C ASN A 75 -6.73 0.04 11.59
N ILE A 76 -6.19 0.88 10.69
CA ILE A 76 -4.97 1.64 10.96
C ILE A 76 -5.08 2.52 12.21
N LYS A 77 -6.25 3.10 12.50
CA LYS A 77 -6.47 3.95 13.68
C LYS A 77 -6.25 3.18 14.99
N LYS A 78 -6.74 1.93 15.04
CA LYS A 78 -6.50 1.04 16.18
C LYS A 78 -5.04 0.57 16.22
N ILE A 79 -4.46 0.16 15.09
CA ILE A 79 -3.06 -0.28 15.01
C ILE A 79 -2.11 0.86 15.40
N SER A 80 -2.34 2.08 14.95
CA SER A 80 -1.56 3.26 15.34
C SER A 80 -1.58 3.50 16.86
N LYS A 81 -2.74 3.33 17.51
CA LYS A 81 -2.85 3.43 18.97
C LYS A 81 -2.03 2.34 19.68
N ILE A 82 -2.10 1.10 19.18
CA ILE A 82 -1.32 -0.02 19.72
C ILE A 82 0.19 0.23 19.53
N ALA A 83 0.59 0.64 18.33
CA ALA A 83 1.97 0.96 17.99
C ALA A 83 2.54 2.07 18.91
N LYS A 84 1.80 3.15 19.12
CA LYS A 84 2.17 4.23 20.04
C LYS A 84 2.30 3.74 21.48
N LYS A 85 1.34 2.94 21.97
CA LYS A 85 1.35 2.35 23.33
C LYS A 85 2.57 1.45 23.54
N LEU A 86 2.92 0.65 22.53
CA LEU A 86 4.03 -0.32 22.60
C LEU A 86 5.38 0.28 22.16
N ASN A 87 5.40 1.56 21.80
CA ASN A 87 6.62 2.27 21.39
C ASN A 87 7.27 1.65 20.13
N ILE A 88 6.47 1.28 19.14
CA ILE A 88 6.90 0.65 17.87
C ILE A 88 6.50 1.56 16.71
N PRO A 89 7.42 1.86 15.75
CA PRO A 89 7.09 2.64 14.56
C PRO A 89 6.08 1.93 13.66
N LEU A 90 5.16 2.71 13.05
CA LEU A 90 4.21 2.24 12.05
C LEU A 90 4.57 2.79 10.67
N ILE A 91 4.78 1.88 9.73
CA ILE A 91 5.07 2.15 8.32
C ILE A 91 3.86 1.76 7.48
N VAL A 92 3.51 2.60 6.52
CA VAL A 92 2.40 2.36 5.60
C VAL A 92 2.90 2.37 4.15
N ASP A 93 2.47 1.37 3.40
CA ASP A 93 2.48 1.39 1.94
C ASP A 93 1.11 1.87 1.45
N ASP A 94 1.05 3.06 0.88
CA ASP A 94 -0.17 3.64 0.33
C ASP A 94 -0.18 3.66 -1.21
N THR A 95 0.65 2.84 -1.82
CA THR A 95 0.79 2.78 -3.29
C THR A 95 -0.54 2.63 -4.01
N ILE A 96 -1.47 1.83 -3.49
CA ILE A 96 -2.79 1.60 -4.09
C ILE A 96 -3.79 2.66 -3.63
N GLY A 97 -3.78 2.99 -2.34
CA GLY A 97 -4.70 3.99 -1.79
C GLY A 97 -4.46 5.38 -2.34
N SER A 98 -3.20 5.74 -2.52
CA SER A 98 -2.74 7.07 -2.90
C SER A 98 -3.06 8.15 -1.87
N ASN A 99 -2.12 9.02 -1.61
CA ASN A 99 -2.31 10.20 -0.75
C ASN A 99 -3.36 11.20 -1.30
N LEU A 100 -3.77 11.04 -2.55
CA LEU A 100 -4.87 11.83 -3.13
C LEU A 100 -6.24 11.33 -2.66
N ASN A 101 -6.35 10.03 -2.36
CA ASN A 101 -7.60 9.43 -1.91
C ASN A 101 -7.68 9.29 -0.39
N ILE A 102 -6.57 8.95 0.28
CA ILE A 102 -6.55 8.64 1.71
C ILE A 102 -5.47 9.42 2.48
N ASN A 103 -5.77 9.75 3.72
CA ASN A 103 -4.83 10.40 4.63
C ASN A 103 -4.15 9.37 5.55
N SER A 104 -3.24 8.58 4.99
CA SER A 104 -2.49 7.55 5.72
C SER A 104 -1.46 8.13 6.69
N ILE A 105 -0.84 9.26 6.35
CA ILE A 105 0.24 9.89 7.13
C ILE A 105 -0.20 10.35 8.52
N GLU A 106 -1.49 10.68 8.71
CA GLU A 106 -2.01 11.08 10.02
C GLU A 106 -1.85 9.99 11.09
N HIS A 107 -1.80 8.74 10.66
CA HIS A 107 -1.77 7.57 11.52
C HIS A 107 -0.43 6.83 11.51
N ALA A 108 0.41 7.06 10.50
CA ALA A 108 1.70 6.42 10.31
C ALA A 108 2.87 7.29 10.78
N ASP A 109 4.01 6.66 11.05
CA ASP A 109 5.28 7.36 11.30
C ASP A 109 6.07 7.56 10.00
N ILE A 110 5.98 6.58 9.09
CA ILE A 110 6.56 6.63 7.75
C ILE A 110 5.50 6.16 6.75
N VAL A 111 5.40 6.86 5.63
CA VAL A 111 4.62 6.40 4.47
C VAL A 111 5.56 6.27 3.28
N PHE A 112 5.48 5.17 2.56
CA PHE A 112 6.15 5.03 1.28
C PHE A 112 5.15 4.69 0.18
N THR A 113 5.46 5.12 -1.04
CA THR A 113 4.61 4.96 -2.22
C THR A 113 5.47 4.58 -3.41
N SER A 114 5.04 3.61 -4.21
CA SER A 114 5.63 3.38 -5.53
C SER A 114 5.12 4.42 -6.52
N LEU A 115 5.96 5.36 -6.89
CA LEU A 115 5.63 6.38 -7.89
C LEU A 115 5.51 5.79 -9.31
N THR A 116 6.05 4.59 -9.53
CA THR A 116 5.91 3.80 -10.76
C THR A 116 4.45 3.49 -11.11
N LYS A 117 3.56 3.40 -10.12
CA LYS A 117 2.18 2.92 -10.27
C LYS A 117 1.22 4.07 -10.60
N ILE A 118 0.34 4.40 -9.68
CA ILE A 118 -0.73 5.38 -9.88
C ILE A 118 -0.16 6.78 -10.14
N PHE A 119 0.95 7.15 -9.48
CA PHE A 119 1.51 8.50 -9.58
C PHE A 119 2.03 8.81 -10.99
N SER A 120 2.89 7.97 -11.58
CA SER A 120 3.34 8.16 -12.96
C SER A 120 2.26 7.80 -13.98
N GLY A 121 1.47 6.76 -13.70
CA GLY A 121 0.40 6.26 -14.56
C GLY A 121 0.87 5.56 -15.84
N SER A 122 2.16 5.59 -16.15
CA SER A 122 2.75 5.01 -17.37
C SER A 122 3.45 3.68 -17.12
N GLY A 123 3.97 3.48 -15.89
CA GLY A 123 4.73 2.28 -15.55
C GLY A 123 6.14 2.22 -16.15
N ASP A 124 6.60 3.31 -16.77
CA ASP A 124 7.85 3.39 -17.53
C ASP A 124 9.03 3.88 -16.67
N ILE A 125 8.79 4.17 -15.41
CA ILE A 125 9.80 4.70 -14.48
C ILE A 125 9.81 3.90 -13.19
N LEU A 126 11.00 3.60 -12.66
CA LEU A 126 11.19 3.02 -11.34
C LEU A 126 11.49 4.11 -10.33
N ALA A 127 10.47 4.53 -9.60
CA ALA A 127 10.57 5.58 -8.61
C ALA A 127 9.75 5.28 -7.37
N GLY A 128 10.15 5.83 -6.24
CA GLY A 128 9.43 5.75 -4.98
C GLY A 128 9.53 7.05 -4.19
N SER A 129 8.55 7.31 -3.37
CA SER A 129 8.57 8.37 -2.36
C SER A 129 8.61 7.79 -0.96
N LEU A 130 9.20 8.55 -0.05
CA LEU A 130 9.19 8.27 1.38
C LEU A 130 8.87 9.57 2.12
N ILE A 131 7.86 9.50 2.96
CA ILE A 131 7.38 10.63 3.75
C ILE A 131 7.55 10.28 5.23
N LEU A 132 8.29 11.10 5.94
CA LEU A 132 8.40 11.03 7.40
C LEU A 132 7.33 11.92 8.02
N ASN A 133 6.51 11.36 8.91
CA ASN A 133 5.47 12.13 9.58
C ASN A 133 6.10 13.18 10.52
N PRO A 134 5.89 14.50 10.29
CA PRO A 134 6.47 15.52 11.13
C PRO A 134 5.95 15.50 12.57
N LYS A 135 4.81 14.84 12.83
CA LYS A 135 4.22 14.66 14.16
C LYS A 135 4.64 13.35 14.84
N SER A 136 5.46 12.53 14.16
CA SER A 136 5.98 11.30 14.77
C SER A 136 6.95 11.64 15.91
N LYS A 137 6.84 10.91 17.00
CA LYS A 137 7.83 11.02 18.09
C LYS A 137 9.25 10.55 17.67
N TRP A 138 9.35 9.83 16.55
CA TRP A 138 10.60 9.33 15.99
C TRP A 138 11.21 10.26 14.94
N ILE A 139 10.60 11.42 14.68
CA ILE A 139 10.96 12.25 13.51
C ILE A 139 12.44 12.63 13.46
N ASP A 140 13.02 13.01 14.59
CA ASP A 140 14.42 13.42 14.65
C ASP A 140 15.37 12.24 14.47
N GLN A 141 15.06 11.08 15.07
CA GLN A 141 15.82 9.85 14.88
C GLN A 141 15.74 9.38 13.42
N PHE A 142 14.56 9.45 12.80
CA PHE A 142 14.40 9.09 11.39
C PHE A 142 15.19 10.02 10.46
N ARG A 143 15.16 11.32 10.70
CA ARG A 143 15.95 12.30 9.93
C ARG A 143 17.45 12.05 10.07
N ASN A 144 17.92 11.82 11.29
CA ASN A 144 19.33 11.51 11.52
C ASN A 144 19.74 10.23 10.81
N ALA A 145 18.96 9.15 10.95
CA ALA A 145 19.21 7.90 10.24
C ALA A 145 19.22 8.08 8.72
N LEU A 146 18.25 8.86 8.19
CA LEU A 146 18.15 9.14 6.75
C LEU A 146 19.38 9.90 6.21
N ASN A 147 19.92 10.85 6.97
CA ASN A 147 21.11 11.61 6.58
C ASN A 147 22.37 10.74 6.50
N GLU A 148 22.37 9.58 7.15
CA GLU A 148 23.49 8.61 7.10
C GLU A 148 23.32 7.55 6.01
N ILE A 149 22.17 7.54 5.31
CA ILE A 149 21.86 6.57 4.25
C ILE A 149 22.26 7.18 2.91
N ASN A 150 23.00 6.41 2.11
CA ASN A 150 23.27 6.79 0.74
C ASN A 150 22.02 6.52 -0.13
N LEU A 151 21.23 7.57 -0.33
CA LEU A 151 19.97 7.46 -1.08
C LEU A 151 20.25 7.31 -2.58
N PRO A 152 19.69 6.30 -3.24
CA PRO A 152 19.68 6.26 -4.68
C PRO A 152 18.86 7.43 -5.21
N THR A 153 19.45 8.25 -6.06
CA THR A 153 18.76 9.35 -6.74
C THR A 153 18.24 8.90 -8.10
N LEU A 154 17.16 9.51 -8.55
CA LEU A 154 16.72 9.35 -9.92
C LEU A 154 17.71 10.00 -10.87
N SER A 155 17.86 9.45 -12.08
CA SER A 155 18.60 10.13 -13.13
C SER A 155 17.90 11.44 -13.51
N ASP A 156 18.64 12.39 -14.10
CA ASP A 156 18.05 13.64 -14.59
C ASP A 156 16.93 13.37 -15.60
N GLY A 157 17.13 12.40 -16.49
CA GLY A 157 16.13 11.98 -17.47
C GLY A 157 14.85 11.45 -16.83
N ASP A 158 14.99 10.56 -15.84
CA ASP A 158 13.84 10.03 -15.10
C ASP A 158 13.12 11.11 -14.29
N THR A 159 13.86 12.05 -13.72
CA THR A 159 13.29 13.18 -12.96
C THR A 159 12.44 14.07 -13.84
N VAL A 160 12.95 14.45 -15.01
CA VAL A 160 12.20 15.25 -16.01
C VAL A 160 10.99 14.49 -16.53
N TYR A 161 11.16 13.20 -16.81
CA TYR A 161 10.05 12.36 -17.27
C TYR A 161 8.95 12.20 -16.21
N LEU A 162 9.32 11.91 -14.96
CA LEU A 162 8.37 11.77 -13.84
C LEU A 162 7.60 13.07 -13.63
N GLU A 163 8.28 14.21 -13.64
CA GLU A 163 7.64 15.52 -13.51
C GLU A 163 6.59 15.72 -14.61
N LYS A 164 6.96 15.41 -15.87
CA LYS A 164 6.05 15.55 -17.02
C LYS A 164 4.79 14.67 -16.90
N VAL A 165 4.96 13.37 -16.56
CA VAL A 165 3.84 12.42 -16.54
C VAL A 165 2.99 12.53 -15.26
N SER A 166 3.45 13.24 -14.24
CA SER A 166 2.69 13.45 -13.01
C SER A 166 1.86 14.74 -13.00
N ARG A 167 2.00 15.61 -14.01
CA ARG A 167 1.28 16.90 -14.05
C ARG A 167 -0.23 16.78 -14.01
N ASP A 168 -0.77 15.70 -14.54
CA ASP A 168 -2.21 15.41 -14.62
C ASP A 168 -2.69 14.45 -13.51
N VAL A 169 -1.85 14.12 -12.55
CA VAL A 169 -2.14 13.04 -11.58
C VAL A 169 -3.46 13.24 -10.84
N ASN A 170 -3.79 14.46 -10.45
CA ASN A 170 -5.04 14.76 -9.74
C ASN A 170 -6.26 14.45 -10.61
N GLN A 171 -6.27 14.96 -11.85
CA GLN A 171 -7.34 14.71 -12.79
C GLN A 171 -7.46 13.23 -13.13
N ARG A 172 -6.33 12.56 -13.38
CA ARG A 172 -6.28 11.16 -13.74
C ARG A 172 -6.79 10.27 -12.60
N VAL A 173 -6.39 10.52 -11.36
CA VAL A 173 -6.88 9.78 -10.19
C VAL A 173 -8.38 9.99 -9.99
N PHE A 174 -8.87 11.21 -10.16
CA PHE A 174 -10.31 11.50 -10.10
C PHE A 174 -11.10 10.71 -11.15
N GLU A 175 -10.66 10.71 -12.41
CA GLU A 175 -11.33 9.96 -13.49
C GLU A 175 -11.23 8.44 -13.28
N GLN A 176 -10.10 7.94 -12.78
CA GLN A 176 -9.92 6.54 -12.44
C GLN A 176 -10.85 6.09 -11.30
N ASN A 177 -10.99 6.89 -10.25
CA ASN A 177 -11.93 6.64 -9.16
C ASN A 177 -13.37 6.49 -9.69
N LYS A 178 -13.78 7.42 -10.54
CA LYS A 178 -15.13 7.44 -11.13
C LYS A 178 -15.36 6.25 -12.05
N ALA A 179 -14.41 5.95 -12.94
CA ALA A 179 -14.52 4.85 -13.89
C ALA A 179 -14.57 3.49 -13.18
N CYS A 180 -13.73 3.30 -12.15
CA CYS A 180 -13.72 2.06 -11.36
C CYS A 180 -15.03 1.84 -10.61
N LEU A 181 -15.57 2.90 -10.00
CA LEU A 181 -16.86 2.83 -9.30
C LEU A 181 -18.02 2.53 -10.27
N GLU A 182 -18.00 3.11 -11.47
CA GLU A 182 -19.01 2.80 -12.50
C GLU A 182 -18.90 1.36 -12.96
N LEU A 183 -17.67 0.86 -13.21
CA LEU A 183 -17.45 -0.54 -13.56
C LEU A 183 -17.96 -1.48 -12.45
N LYS A 184 -17.66 -1.17 -11.17
CA LYS A 184 -18.20 -1.93 -10.02
C LYS A 184 -19.71 -2.04 -10.08
N LYS A 185 -20.41 -0.91 -10.25
CA LYS A 185 -21.89 -0.88 -10.31
C LYS A 185 -22.46 -1.74 -11.45
N ARG A 186 -21.79 -1.74 -12.61
CA ARG A 186 -22.17 -2.60 -13.75
C ARG A 186 -21.95 -4.09 -13.42
N LEU A 187 -20.84 -4.42 -12.78
CA LEU A 187 -20.55 -5.80 -12.38
C LEU A 187 -21.53 -6.33 -11.32
N GLU A 188 -22.00 -5.49 -10.40
CA GLU A 188 -22.98 -5.84 -9.36
C GLU A 188 -24.31 -6.33 -9.94
N THR A 189 -24.68 -5.87 -11.13
CA THR A 189 -25.91 -6.31 -11.82
C THR A 189 -25.77 -7.59 -12.62
N HIS A 190 -24.54 -8.14 -12.73
CA HIS A 190 -24.27 -9.28 -13.58
C HIS A 190 -24.37 -10.61 -12.81
N SER A 191 -25.29 -11.50 -13.20
CA SER A 191 -25.59 -12.77 -12.51
C SER A 191 -24.38 -13.73 -12.39
N GLU A 192 -23.38 -13.57 -13.24
CA GLU A 192 -22.18 -14.40 -13.22
C GLU A 192 -21.13 -13.95 -12.20
N ILE A 193 -21.30 -12.78 -11.61
CA ILE A 193 -20.42 -12.25 -10.56
C ILE A 193 -20.91 -12.78 -9.21
N LYS A 194 -19.99 -13.41 -8.47
CA LYS A 194 -20.28 -13.97 -7.15
C LYS A 194 -19.98 -12.95 -6.04
N ASN A 195 -18.80 -12.35 -6.07
CA ASN A 195 -18.34 -11.35 -5.11
C ASN A 195 -17.56 -10.27 -5.82
N ILE A 196 -17.61 -9.04 -5.30
CA ILE A 196 -16.78 -7.92 -5.72
C ILE A 196 -16.03 -7.37 -4.51
N PHE A 197 -14.72 -7.25 -4.66
CA PHE A 197 -13.84 -6.64 -3.65
C PHE A 197 -13.44 -5.25 -4.15
N HIS A 198 -13.81 -4.25 -3.38
CA HIS A 198 -13.58 -2.84 -3.70
C HIS A 198 -13.47 -2.03 -2.40
N PRO A 199 -12.63 -1.00 -2.31
CA PRO A 199 -12.43 -0.24 -1.08
C PRO A 199 -13.68 0.44 -0.54
N GLU A 200 -14.67 0.78 -1.39
CA GLU A 200 -15.95 1.34 -0.98
C GLU A 200 -16.66 0.45 0.05
N ASN A 201 -16.50 -0.86 -0.05
CA ASN A 201 -17.10 -1.84 0.85
C ASN A 201 -16.29 -2.02 2.16
N CYS A 202 -15.21 -1.26 2.34
CA CYS A 202 -14.33 -1.37 3.50
C CYS A 202 -14.48 -0.16 4.44
N PRO A 203 -15.16 -0.28 5.61
CA PRO A 203 -15.32 0.84 6.55
C PRO A 203 -13.99 1.44 7.03
N ASN A 204 -12.95 0.63 7.15
CA ASN A 204 -11.64 1.11 7.52
C ASN A 204 -11.04 2.04 6.47
N PHE A 205 -11.20 1.73 5.17
CA PHE A 205 -10.78 2.60 4.08
C PHE A 205 -11.59 3.91 4.07
N ASN A 206 -12.92 3.81 4.17
CA ASN A 206 -13.82 4.96 4.19
C ASN A 206 -13.45 5.97 5.28
N SER A 207 -12.96 5.50 6.41
CA SER A 207 -12.55 6.35 7.53
C SER A 207 -11.27 7.14 7.27
N LEU A 208 -10.57 6.89 6.18
CA LEU A 208 -9.31 7.52 5.79
C LEU A 208 -9.45 8.46 4.59
N LEU A 209 -10.60 8.49 3.93
CA LEU A 209 -10.81 9.32 2.74
C LEU A 209 -10.47 10.78 3.02
N THR A 210 -9.79 11.41 2.08
CA THR A 210 -9.64 12.87 2.02
C THR A 210 -10.96 13.50 1.58
N SER A 211 -11.10 14.82 1.68
CA SER A 211 -12.31 15.54 1.25
C SER A 211 -12.69 15.28 -0.20
N ASP A 212 -11.69 15.14 -1.07
CA ASP A 212 -11.85 14.93 -2.52
C ASP A 212 -11.45 13.50 -2.94
N GLY A 213 -11.20 12.63 -1.95
CA GLY A 213 -10.74 11.27 -2.16
C GLY A 213 -11.82 10.33 -2.71
N GLY A 214 -11.36 9.34 -3.44
CA GLY A 214 -12.19 8.25 -3.94
C GLY A 214 -11.62 6.87 -3.59
N TYR A 215 -12.15 5.85 -4.23
CA TYR A 215 -11.88 4.47 -3.87
C TYR A 215 -10.78 3.79 -4.70
N GLY A 216 -10.05 4.57 -5.51
CA GLY A 216 -8.98 4.05 -6.35
C GLY A 216 -9.45 3.45 -7.68
N CYS A 217 -8.48 2.93 -8.41
CA CYS A 217 -8.68 2.43 -9.78
C CYS A 217 -8.72 0.90 -9.88
N LEU A 218 -8.78 0.21 -8.74
CA LEU A 218 -8.72 -1.24 -8.70
C LEU A 218 -10.01 -1.82 -8.14
N LEU A 219 -10.41 -2.95 -8.70
CA LEU A 219 -11.38 -3.86 -8.15
C LEU A 219 -10.99 -5.31 -8.44
N SER A 220 -11.41 -6.21 -7.61
CA SER A 220 -11.31 -7.65 -7.85
C SER A 220 -12.69 -8.29 -7.73
N PHE A 221 -12.91 -9.38 -8.42
CA PHE A 221 -14.18 -10.11 -8.33
C PHE A 221 -14.02 -11.61 -8.52
N GLU A 222 -14.97 -12.34 -7.99
CA GLU A 222 -15.11 -13.77 -8.19
C GLU A 222 -16.25 -14.08 -9.15
N LEU A 223 -16.03 -15.06 -10.01
CA LEU A 223 -17.06 -15.57 -10.90
C LEU A 223 -17.76 -16.80 -10.33
N ASN A 224 -19.04 -16.92 -10.59
CA ASN A 224 -19.76 -18.18 -10.44
C ASN A 224 -19.14 -19.23 -11.36
N GLY A 225 -18.92 -20.48 -10.90
CA GLY A 225 -18.31 -21.55 -11.67
C GLY A 225 -16.81 -21.76 -11.47
N GLY A 226 -16.20 -21.02 -10.53
CA GLY A 226 -14.86 -21.30 -10.01
C GLY A 226 -13.72 -21.06 -10.99
N LEU A 227 -12.56 -21.70 -10.72
CA LEU A 227 -11.29 -21.46 -11.41
C LEU A 227 -11.33 -21.67 -12.93
N ASN A 228 -12.03 -22.71 -13.39
CA ASN A 228 -12.07 -23.01 -14.83
C ASN A 228 -12.81 -21.92 -15.62
N LYS A 229 -13.88 -21.37 -15.05
CA LYS A 229 -14.59 -20.26 -15.65
C LYS A 229 -13.79 -18.97 -15.58
N ALA A 230 -13.12 -18.71 -14.48
CA ALA A 230 -12.23 -17.56 -14.32
C ALA A 230 -11.10 -17.58 -15.35
N LYS A 231 -10.48 -18.72 -15.60
CA LYS A 231 -9.46 -18.87 -16.66
C LYS A 231 -10.01 -18.54 -18.05
N LYS A 232 -11.15 -19.14 -18.42
CA LYS A 232 -11.78 -18.86 -19.72
C LYS A 232 -12.16 -17.39 -19.87
N PHE A 233 -12.69 -16.78 -18.82
CA PHE A 233 -12.99 -15.36 -18.79
C PHE A 233 -11.73 -14.52 -19.00
N TYR A 234 -10.67 -14.76 -18.22
CA TYR A 234 -9.39 -14.06 -18.33
C TYR A 234 -8.82 -14.16 -19.75
N ASP A 235 -8.82 -15.36 -20.34
CA ASP A 235 -8.29 -15.59 -21.69
C ASP A 235 -9.10 -14.86 -22.76
N SER A 236 -10.41 -14.70 -22.55
CA SER A 236 -11.30 -14.02 -23.51
C SER A 236 -11.27 -12.49 -23.46
N LEU A 237 -10.70 -11.91 -22.38
CA LEU A 237 -10.61 -10.46 -22.24
C LEU A 237 -9.75 -9.85 -23.35
N LYS A 238 -10.28 -8.84 -24.01
CA LYS A 238 -9.58 -8.04 -25.03
C LYS A 238 -8.88 -6.82 -24.41
N VAL A 239 -8.05 -7.09 -23.41
CA VAL A 239 -7.26 -6.09 -22.68
C VAL A 239 -5.84 -6.60 -22.50
N SER A 240 -4.91 -5.72 -22.23
CA SER A 240 -3.54 -6.11 -21.86
C SER A 240 -3.57 -6.96 -20.59
N LYS A 241 -2.81 -8.04 -20.57
CA LYS A 241 -2.75 -9.00 -19.48
C LYS A 241 -1.36 -8.96 -18.87
N GLY A 242 -1.28 -8.86 -17.58
CA GLY A 242 -0.01 -8.84 -16.86
C GLY A 242 -0.19 -8.91 -15.35
N PRO A 243 0.87 -9.30 -14.62
CA PRO A 243 0.81 -9.44 -13.17
C PRO A 243 0.99 -8.10 -12.44
N SER A 244 1.31 -7.01 -13.15
CA SER A 244 1.66 -5.72 -12.54
C SER A 244 0.53 -4.71 -12.65
N LEU A 245 0.27 -3.99 -11.55
CA LEU A 245 -0.68 -2.88 -11.50
C LEU A 245 -0.04 -1.59 -12.04
N GLY A 246 -0.84 -0.77 -12.74
CA GLY A 246 -0.41 0.55 -13.19
C GLY A 246 0.65 0.56 -14.27
N THR A 247 0.84 -0.54 -14.98
CA THR A 247 1.69 -0.62 -16.17
C THR A 247 0.81 -0.64 -17.41
N LYS A 248 1.16 0.19 -18.39
CA LYS A 248 0.63 0.07 -19.75
C LYS A 248 1.42 -1.04 -20.45
N PHE A 249 0.75 -2.11 -20.81
CA PHE A 249 1.26 -3.10 -21.73
C PHE A 249 0.42 -3.09 -23.01
#